data_c617c98897cb6ffd789d658a4813246f
#
_entry.id   c617c98897cb6ffd789d658a4813246f
#
_cell.length_a   1.000
_cell.length_b   1.000
_cell.length_c   1.000
_cell.angle_alpha   90.00
_cell.angle_beta   90.00
_cell.angle_gamma   90.00
#
_symmetry.space_group_name_H-M   'P 1'
#
loop_
_entity.id
_entity.type
_entity.pdbx_description
1 polymer ?
#
loop_
_entity_poly.entity_id
_entity_poly.type
_entity_poly.pdbx_seq_one_letter_code
_entity_poly.pdbx_strand_id
1 'polypeptide(L)'
;MDHIKKYFINKQFLYTLCFIAFMVIDWTRGSQVGSTWAWTVNMTGVVMAVILFSAYHPKEFVKPVYLIYSAVCIAALPLSYYWWNLHQAAIYRDKLLTAVINIWLLGIFVIKMFLDVAVYKKRKLHFSKTEILAAIMLLWMLFSVNEDVWPIWYLVMFGLFYHTEYNREDLKALKEGMLNGIIAAFFLLQGAAFVFRPFDDPHHRYCGIYANCNINAMFYGIVWIAFLVKLFDIRRRRDKKWKEIFLFVFVGILTAFSVLTISKTAWVSMFVTGFFYVIIADFHCLEYKAGKFLEKLMLYLAIVLVCIPVTYGAVRYLPPLFHHPVWYEGEYSEDRVHSWDSWDSEKFVSWEEFSEGIAERVMPYINAALGKCQIGIMVVEASDGITIGDTTYRWTEESVKNFASALGRVSYWKYYLKNGNMAGHMSSEGHDIAGPYIYVWHAQNMFVQLWYYYGIPSAVLFLAVLITLIYSSMKKAVRGKEKTGSLCCLLFIIYFAIFGLFEATWYPGQIVLLLAFFVPKFLTDSDNESEINVVSDVLNDGGNIAERL
;
A
#
# COMPACT_ATOMS: atom_id res chain seq x y z
N MET A 1 -8.03 -23.54 -30.46
CA MET A 1 -8.96 -22.54 -29.88
C MET A 1 -9.30 -22.83 -28.44
N ASP A 2 -9.49 -24.05 -28.01
CA ASP A 2 -9.86 -24.39 -26.61
C ASP A 2 -8.77 -24.12 -25.58
N HIS A 3 -7.48 -24.27 -25.96
CA HIS A 3 -6.38 -23.86 -25.09
C HIS A 3 -6.34 -22.36 -24.82
N ILE A 4 -6.62 -21.53 -25.83
CA ILE A 4 -6.66 -20.06 -25.69
C ILE A 4 -7.87 -19.65 -24.83
N LYS A 5 -9.05 -20.25 -25.05
CA LYS A 5 -10.24 -20.02 -24.20
C LYS A 5 -9.98 -20.38 -22.74
N LYS A 6 -9.27 -21.46 -22.45
CA LYS A 6 -8.94 -21.89 -21.09
C LYS A 6 -8.03 -20.89 -20.35
N TYR A 7 -7.16 -20.18 -21.06
CA TYR A 7 -6.29 -19.16 -20.47
C TYR A 7 -6.99 -17.80 -20.29
N PHE A 8 -7.81 -17.36 -21.25
CA PHE A 8 -8.54 -16.08 -21.15
C PHE A 8 -9.72 -16.09 -20.16
N ILE A 9 -10.21 -17.27 -19.77
CA ILE A 9 -11.32 -17.41 -18.78
C ILE A 9 -10.78 -17.75 -17.38
N ASN A 10 -9.46 -17.76 -17.18
CA ASN A 10 -8.90 -18.03 -15.86
C ASN A 10 -9.06 -16.80 -14.96
N LYS A 11 -9.92 -16.90 -13.95
CA LYS A 11 -10.15 -15.84 -12.94
C LYS A 11 -8.86 -15.31 -12.31
N GLN A 12 -7.87 -16.18 -12.10
CA GLN A 12 -6.56 -15.78 -11.58
C GLN A 12 -5.84 -14.81 -12.52
N PHE A 13 -5.92 -15.02 -13.84
CA PHE A 13 -5.35 -14.11 -14.83
C PHE A 13 -6.08 -12.75 -14.81
N LEU A 14 -7.42 -12.77 -14.78
CA LEU A 14 -8.23 -11.54 -14.66
C LEU A 14 -7.82 -10.74 -13.42
N TYR A 15 -7.71 -11.39 -12.24
CA TYR A 15 -7.28 -10.73 -11.02
C TYR A 15 -5.84 -10.21 -11.11
N THR A 16 -4.94 -10.94 -11.79
CA THR A 16 -3.58 -10.46 -12.06
C THR A 16 -3.61 -9.13 -12.82
N LEU A 17 -4.42 -9.02 -13.88
CA LEU A 17 -4.58 -7.78 -14.63
C LEU A 17 -5.19 -6.65 -13.77
N CYS A 18 -6.18 -6.96 -12.93
CA CYS A 18 -6.76 -6.00 -12.01
C CYS A 18 -5.69 -5.41 -11.05
N PHE A 19 -4.81 -6.24 -10.51
CA PHE A 19 -3.77 -5.76 -9.60
C PHE A 19 -2.61 -5.07 -10.33
N ILE A 20 -2.30 -5.43 -11.55
CA ILE A 20 -1.41 -4.61 -12.40
C ILE A 20 -2.01 -3.21 -12.56
N ALA A 21 -3.32 -3.11 -12.87
CA ALA A 21 -4.00 -1.84 -13.02
C ALA A 21 -3.97 -1.00 -11.73
N PHE A 22 -4.20 -1.59 -10.55
CA PHE A 22 -4.08 -0.88 -9.26
C PHE A 22 -2.67 -0.31 -9.05
N MET A 23 -1.62 -1.07 -9.36
CA MET A 23 -0.24 -0.62 -9.21
C MET A 23 0.09 0.52 -10.19
N VAL A 24 -0.40 0.45 -11.43
CA VAL A 24 -0.21 1.49 -12.45
C VAL A 24 -0.98 2.77 -12.08
N ILE A 25 -2.16 2.67 -11.49
CA ILE A 25 -2.94 3.81 -11.01
C ILE A 25 -2.15 4.58 -9.94
N ASP A 26 -1.50 3.88 -9.01
CA ASP A 26 -0.66 4.52 -7.98
C ASP A 26 0.55 5.22 -8.60
N TRP A 27 1.14 4.66 -9.64
CA TRP A 27 2.22 5.31 -10.39
C TRP A 27 1.76 6.61 -11.04
N THR A 28 0.62 6.62 -11.74
CA THR A 28 0.12 7.85 -12.40
C THR A 28 -0.10 8.99 -11.42
N ARG A 29 -0.46 8.68 -10.18
CA ARG A 29 -0.53 9.65 -9.11
C ARG A 29 0.83 10.22 -8.73
N GLY A 30 1.85 9.39 -8.66
CA GLY A 30 3.21 9.80 -8.28
C GLY A 30 3.93 10.59 -9.37
N SER A 31 3.43 10.59 -10.60
CA SER A 31 4.08 11.19 -11.77
C SER A 31 3.72 12.66 -12.03
N GLN A 32 2.99 13.34 -11.16
CA GLN A 32 2.51 14.71 -11.35
C GLN A 32 1.69 14.94 -12.65
N VAL A 33 1.31 13.91 -13.36
CA VAL A 33 0.49 13.99 -14.56
C VAL A 33 -0.94 14.37 -14.17
N GLY A 34 -1.17 15.67 -13.99
CA GLY A 34 -2.47 16.25 -13.73
C GLY A 34 -3.02 16.03 -12.32
N SER A 35 -4.15 16.65 -12.02
CA SER A 35 -4.84 16.58 -10.74
C SER A 35 -5.46 15.19 -10.49
N THR A 36 -4.65 14.25 -10.12
CA THR A 36 -4.85 12.81 -10.24
C THR A 36 -5.71 12.17 -9.15
N TRP A 37 -5.95 12.86 -8.02
CA TRP A 37 -6.67 12.28 -6.87
C TRP A 37 -8.05 11.73 -7.22
N ALA A 38 -8.89 12.54 -7.85
CA ALA A 38 -10.23 12.10 -8.22
C ALA A 38 -10.19 10.99 -9.29
N TRP A 39 -9.24 11.09 -10.22
CA TRP A 39 -9.04 10.10 -11.26
C TRP A 39 -8.63 8.74 -10.68
N THR A 40 -7.66 8.74 -9.79
CA THR A 40 -7.14 7.53 -9.13
C THR A 40 -8.22 6.81 -8.32
N VAL A 41 -8.96 7.54 -7.49
CA VAL A 41 -10.07 6.97 -6.71
C VAL A 41 -11.12 6.36 -7.64
N ASN A 42 -11.45 7.05 -8.72
CA ASN A 42 -12.45 6.61 -9.67
C ASN A 42 -12.01 5.37 -10.45
N MET A 43 -10.79 5.30 -10.93
CA MET A 43 -10.27 4.11 -11.63
C MET A 43 -10.18 2.90 -10.71
N THR A 44 -9.86 3.11 -9.43
CA THR A 44 -9.89 2.06 -8.42
C THR A 44 -11.28 1.42 -8.31
N GLY A 45 -12.33 2.22 -8.33
CA GLY A 45 -13.71 1.73 -8.32
C GLY A 45 -14.06 0.90 -9.57
N VAL A 46 -13.58 1.30 -10.74
CA VAL A 46 -13.76 0.52 -11.99
C VAL A 46 -13.10 -0.87 -11.86
N VAL A 47 -11.85 -0.91 -11.42
CA VAL A 47 -11.12 -2.18 -11.25
C VAL A 47 -11.80 -3.05 -10.18
N MET A 48 -12.25 -2.45 -9.06
CA MET A 48 -13.01 -3.18 -8.05
C MET A 48 -14.33 -3.73 -8.60
N ALA A 49 -15.05 -3.00 -9.45
CA ALA A 49 -16.27 -3.48 -10.08
C ALA A 49 -16.02 -4.72 -10.95
N VAL A 50 -14.87 -4.79 -11.64
CA VAL A 50 -14.46 -5.99 -12.40
C VAL A 50 -14.24 -7.18 -11.46
N ILE A 51 -13.56 -6.97 -10.32
CA ILE A 51 -13.36 -8.01 -9.30
C ILE A 51 -14.70 -8.49 -8.74
N LEU A 52 -15.61 -7.58 -8.41
CA LEU A 52 -16.93 -7.91 -7.90
C LEU A 52 -17.74 -8.70 -8.95
N PHE A 53 -17.73 -8.26 -10.21
CA PHE A 53 -18.47 -8.92 -11.30
C PHE A 53 -18.04 -10.37 -11.49
N SER A 54 -16.77 -10.69 -11.30
CA SER A 54 -16.23 -12.04 -11.44
C SER A 54 -16.81 -13.06 -10.47
N ALA A 55 -17.42 -12.61 -9.36
CA ALA A 55 -18.05 -13.47 -8.35
C ALA A 55 -19.49 -13.87 -8.72
N TYR A 56 -20.08 -13.24 -9.73
CA TYR A 56 -21.47 -13.46 -10.13
C TYR A 56 -21.57 -14.04 -11.55
N HIS A 57 -22.70 -14.70 -11.81
CA HIS A 57 -23.00 -15.14 -13.18
C HIS A 57 -23.55 -13.96 -14.01
N PRO A 58 -23.04 -13.69 -15.23
CA PRO A 58 -23.46 -12.53 -16.05
C PRO A 58 -24.98 -12.43 -16.27
N LYS A 59 -25.68 -13.56 -16.38
CA LYS A 59 -27.14 -13.60 -16.54
C LYS A 59 -27.91 -12.94 -15.37
N GLU A 60 -27.29 -12.83 -14.20
CA GLU A 60 -27.94 -12.18 -13.05
C GLU A 60 -28.17 -10.69 -13.26
N PHE A 61 -27.34 -10.05 -14.09
CA PHE A 61 -27.39 -8.63 -14.39
C PHE A 61 -28.24 -8.26 -15.62
N VAL A 62 -28.86 -9.23 -16.29
CA VAL A 62 -29.76 -8.99 -17.46
C VAL A 62 -31.20 -8.69 -17.02
N LYS A 63 -31.47 -8.58 -15.72
CA LYS A 63 -32.82 -8.23 -15.23
C LYS A 63 -33.19 -6.77 -15.55
N PRO A 64 -34.49 -6.44 -15.78
CA PRO A 64 -34.90 -5.09 -16.16
C PRO A 64 -34.40 -3.98 -15.24
N VAL A 65 -34.32 -4.22 -13.92
CA VAL A 65 -33.87 -3.24 -12.95
C VAL A 65 -32.44 -2.76 -13.22
N TYR A 66 -31.51 -3.68 -13.58
CA TYR A 66 -30.12 -3.32 -13.89
C TYR A 66 -30.00 -2.65 -15.25
N LEU A 67 -30.82 -3.07 -16.22
CA LEU A 67 -30.84 -2.46 -17.56
C LEU A 67 -31.38 -1.03 -17.51
N ILE A 68 -32.46 -0.78 -16.78
CA ILE A 68 -33.04 0.56 -16.57
C ILE A 68 -32.00 1.44 -15.85
N TYR A 69 -31.42 0.95 -14.75
CA TYR A 69 -30.41 1.68 -14.02
C TYR A 69 -29.21 2.03 -14.91
N SER A 70 -28.71 1.06 -15.68
CA SER A 70 -27.59 1.27 -16.61
C SER A 70 -27.95 2.28 -17.70
N ALA A 71 -29.18 2.22 -18.26
CA ALA A 71 -29.62 3.17 -19.25
C ALA A 71 -29.68 4.60 -18.70
N VAL A 72 -30.13 4.79 -17.46
CA VAL A 72 -30.16 6.10 -16.79
C VAL A 72 -28.71 6.61 -16.59
N CYS A 73 -27.79 5.78 -16.10
CA CYS A 73 -26.40 6.17 -15.90
C CYS A 73 -25.69 6.48 -17.23
N ILE A 74 -25.92 5.67 -18.27
CA ILE A 74 -25.34 5.91 -19.61
C ILE A 74 -25.89 7.24 -20.18
N ALA A 75 -27.18 7.54 -20.03
CA ALA A 75 -27.75 8.80 -20.44
C ALA A 75 -27.19 10.01 -19.63
N ALA A 76 -26.82 9.78 -18.37
CA ALA A 76 -26.20 10.82 -17.54
C ALA A 76 -24.78 11.18 -17.99
N LEU A 77 -24.04 10.30 -18.68
CA LEU A 77 -22.67 10.57 -19.15
C LEU A 77 -22.60 11.77 -20.11
N PRO A 78 -23.33 11.80 -21.25
CA PRO A 78 -23.30 12.96 -22.15
C PRO A 78 -23.92 14.20 -21.51
N LEU A 79 -24.92 14.07 -20.63
CA LEU A 79 -25.49 15.20 -19.91
C LEU A 79 -24.48 15.82 -18.94
N SER A 80 -23.72 15.01 -18.21
CA SER A 80 -22.66 15.48 -17.32
C SER A 80 -21.55 16.17 -18.10
N TYR A 81 -21.15 15.64 -19.26
CA TYR A 81 -20.16 16.24 -20.14
C TYR A 81 -20.64 17.58 -20.72
N TYR A 82 -21.89 17.64 -21.18
CA TYR A 82 -22.48 18.87 -21.73
C TYR A 82 -22.63 19.95 -20.67
N TRP A 83 -23.19 19.62 -19.51
CA TRP A 83 -23.37 20.54 -18.39
C TRP A 83 -22.05 21.13 -17.94
N TRP A 84 -20.99 20.32 -17.96
CA TRP A 84 -19.66 20.74 -17.55
C TRP A 84 -19.00 21.70 -18.54
N ASN A 85 -19.16 21.46 -19.84
CA ASN A 85 -18.64 22.37 -20.86
C ASN A 85 -19.28 23.77 -20.80
N LEU A 86 -20.53 23.86 -20.34
CA LEU A 86 -21.20 25.14 -20.13
C LEU A 86 -20.64 25.96 -18.96
N HIS A 87 -20.02 25.31 -17.96
CA HIS A 87 -19.58 25.93 -16.70
C HIS A 87 -18.06 26.10 -16.59
N GLN A 88 -17.34 25.95 -17.66
CA GLN A 88 -15.92 26.34 -17.88
C GLN A 88 -14.85 25.72 -16.95
N ALA A 89 -15.07 24.60 -16.30
CA ALA A 89 -14.03 24.01 -15.46
C ALA A 89 -13.52 22.69 -16.03
N ALA A 90 -12.62 22.75 -17.02
CA ALA A 90 -12.01 21.57 -17.66
C ALA A 90 -11.42 20.56 -16.64
N ILE A 91 -10.84 21.07 -15.55
CA ILE A 91 -10.27 20.25 -14.45
C ILE A 91 -11.32 19.35 -13.79
N TYR A 92 -12.58 19.75 -13.75
CA TYR A 92 -13.63 18.99 -13.10
C TYR A 92 -14.40 18.07 -14.05
N ARG A 93 -14.31 18.26 -15.37
CA ARG A 93 -14.99 17.42 -16.36
C ARG A 93 -14.67 15.94 -16.21
N ASP A 94 -13.38 15.62 -16.13
CA ASP A 94 -12.92 14.23 -16.04
C ASP A 94 -13.26 13.62 -14.69
N LYS A 95 -13.31 14.43 -13.63
CA LYS A 95 -13.76 14.02 -12.31
C LYS A 95 -15.23 13.64 -12.29
N LEU A 96 -16.10 14.44 -12.92
CA LEU A 96 -17.53 14.15 -12.97
C LEU A 96 -17.83 12.92 -13.82
N LEU A 97 -17.18 12.80 -14.98
CA LEU A 97 -17.36 11.66 -15.88
C LEU A 97 -16.96 10.35 -15.20
N THR A 98 -15.80 10.33 -14.57
CA THR A 98 -15.31 9.16 -13.82
C THR A 98 -16.17 8.86 -12.59
N ALA A 99 -16.71 9.87 -11.91
CA ALA A 99 -17.67 9.69 -10.82
C ALA A 99 -18.95 9.00 -11.30
N VAL A 100 -19.53 9.45 -12.43
CA VAL A 100 -20.73 8.83 -13.02
C VAL A 100 -20.45 7.37 -13.41
N ILE A 101 -19.29 7.07 -14.00
CA ILE A 101 -18.90 5.69 -14.33
C ILE A 101 -18.84 4.81 -13.07
N ASN A 102 -18.27 5.32 -11.98
CA ASN A 102 -18.19 4.56 -10.73
C ASN A 102 -19.56 4.38 -10.05
N ILE A 103 -20.37 5.43 -10.04
CA ILE A 103 -21.77 5.34 -9.56
C ILE A 103 -22.50 4.28 -10.36
N TRP A 104 -22.35 4.28 -11.68
CA TRP A 104 -22.95 3.25 -12.53
C TRP A 104 -22.48 1.85 -12.17
N LEU A 105 -21.16 1.60 -12.21
CA LEU A 105 -20.58 0.26 -12.03
C LEU A 105 -20.77 -0.27 -10.60
N LEU A 106 -20.46 0.53 -9.57
CA LEU A 106 -20.65 0.10 -8.18
C LEU A 106 -22.12 0.07 -7.76
N GLY A 107 -22.92 1.00 -8.29
CA GLY A 107 -24.36 1.05 -8.00
C GLY A 107 -25.11 -0.19 -8.45
N ILE A 108 -24.69 -0.85 -9.53
CA ILE A 108 -25.25 -2.16 -9.94
C ILE A 108 -25.10 -3.18 -8.79
N PHE A 109 -23.94 -3.22 -8.13
CA PHE A 109 -23.69 -4.15 -7.03
C PHE A 109 -24.40 -3.72 -5.74
N VAL A 110 -24.58 -2.41 -5.50
CA VAL A 110 -25.42 -1.90 -4.40
C VAL A 110 -26.86 -2.38 -4.59
N ILE A 111 -27.42 -2.21 -5.79
CA ILE A 111 -28.78 -2.68 -6.13
C ILE A 111 -28.83 -4.21 -5.97
N LYS A 112 -27.83 -4.94 -6.47
CA LYS A 112 -27.76 -6.40 -6.34
C LYS A 112 -27.79 -6.84 -4.88
N MET A 113 -26.96 -6.23 -4.05
CA MET A 113 -26.89 -6.55 -2.62
C MET A 113 -28.20 -6.21 -1.92
N PHE A 114 -28.80 -5.04 -2.21
CA PHE A 114 -30.09 -4.65 -1.65
C PHE A 114 -31.20 -5.66 -2.04
N LEU A 115 -31.27 -6.06 -3.30
CA LEU A 115 -32.27 -7.02 -3.76
C LEU A 115 -32.05 -8.40 -3.10
N ASP A 116 -30.81 -8.87 -2.99
CA ASP A 116 -30.52 -10.18 -2.40
C ASP A 116 -30.83 -10.22 -0.90
N VAL A 117 -30.62 -9.12 -0.19
CA VAL A 117 -30.84 -9.03 1.27
C VAL A 117 -32.28 -8.68 1.60
N ALA A 118 -32.80 -7.58 1.05
CA ALA A 118 -34.07 -7.00 1.48
C ALA A 118 -35.29 -7.62 0.75
N VAL A 119 -35.14 -7.89 -0.55
CA VAL A 119 -36.28 -8.35 -1.39
C VAL A 119 -36.33 -9.88 -1.46
N TYR A 120 -35.22 -10.49 -1.88
CA TYR A 120 -35.19 -11.94 -2.11
C TYR A 120 -34.85 -12.75 -0.86
N LYS A 121 -34.36 -12.10 0.20
CA LYS A 121 -33.93 -12.72 1.47
C LYS A 121 -32.97 -13.90 1.28
N LYS A 122 -32.19 -13.87 0.19
CA LYS A 122 -31.22 -14.92 -0.16
C LYS A 122 -29.97 -14.86 0.68
N ARG A 123 -29.70 -13.73 1.32
CA ARG A 123 -28.45 -13.45 2.02
C ARG A 123 -28.71 -12.71 3.33
N LYS A 124 -27.94 -13.06 4.35
CA LYS A 124 -27.84 -12.31 5.60
C LYS A 124 -26.48 -11.62 5.66
N LEU A 125 -26.48 -10.35 5.99
CA LEU A 125 -25.22 -9.61 6.19
C LEU A 125 -24.69 -9.93 7.60
N HIS A 126 -23.46 -10.42 7.65
CA HIS A 126 -22.72 -10.62 8.89
C HIS A 126 -21.54 -9.68 8.90
N PHE A 127 -21.50 -8.80 9.88
CA PHE A 127 -20.41 -7.84 10.04
C PHE A 127 -19.43 -8.33 11.11
N SER A 128 -18.17 -8.45 10.76
CA SER A 128 -17.10 -8.68 11.73
C SER A 128 -16.87 -7.42 12.58
N LYS A 129 -16.30 -7.60 13.78
CA LYS A 129 -15.94 -6.47 14.65
C LYS A 129 -15.03 -5.46 13.94
N THR A 130 -14.10 -5.94 13.14
CA THR A 130 -13.18 -5.09 12.37
C THR A 130 -13.91 -4.27 11.30
N GLU A 131 -14.87 -4.88 10.60
CA GLU A 131 -15.69 -4.17 9.59
C GLU A 131 -16.53 -3.08 10.24
N ILE A 132 -17.15 -3.37 11.39
CA ILE A 132 -17.92 -2.37 12.13
C ILE A 132 -17.04 -1.19 12.56
N LEU A 133 -15.86 -1.46 13.13
CA LEU A 133 -14.92 -0.41 13.53
C LEU A 133 -14.45 0.42 12.33
N ALA A 134 -14.11 -0.23 11.22
CA ALA A 134 -13.70 0.45 9.99
C ALA A 134 -14.83 1.28 9.39
N ALA A 135 -16.06 0.78 9.39
CA ALA A 135 -17.23 1.52 8.92
C ALA A 135 -17.52 2.75 9.79
N ILE A 136 -17.47 2.61 11.12
CA ILE A 136 -17.65 3.76 12.05
C ILE A 136 -16.54 4.79 11.82
N MET A 137 -15.29 4.36 11.64
CA MET A 137 -14.16 5.25 11.34
C MET A 137 -14.39 6.04 10.05
N LEU A 138 -14.74 5.36 8.95
CA LEU A 138 -14.99 6.00 7.66
C LEU A 138 -16.19 6.95 7.71
N LEU A 139 -17.25 6.58 8.42
CA LEU A 139 -18.40 7.45 8.66
C LEU A 139 -18.02 8.68 9.49
N TRP A 140 -17.19 8.50 10.53
CA TRP A 140 -16.70 9.64 11.30
C TRP A 140 -15.89 10.61 10.44
N MET A 141 -15.01 10.08 9.59
CA MET A 141 -14.21 10.89 8.66
C MET A 141 -15.09 11.68 7.68
N LEU A 142 -16.20 11.11 7.23
CA LEU A 142 -17.15 11.78 6.34
C LEU A 142 -17.82 13.00 7.01
N PHE A 143 -18.02 12.97 8.33
CA PHE A 143 -18.62 14.07 9.10
C PHE A 143 -17.57 15.01 9.73
N SER A 144 -16.27 14.83 9.44
CA SER A 144 -15.22 15.74 9.88
C SER A 144 -15.27 17.06 9.12
N VAL A 145 -14.62 18.08 9.68
CA VAL A 145 -14.49 19.42 9.06
C VAL A 145 -13.73 19.37 7.73
N ASN A 146 -12.97 18.31 7.50
CA ASN A 146 -12.20 18.13 6.26
C ASN A 146 -13.06 17.97 5.00
N GLU A 147 -14.36 17.64 5.13
CA GLU A 147 -15.34 17.52 4.04
C GLU A 147 -14.94 16.56 2.91
N ASP A 148 -14.04 15.64 3.17
CA ASP A 148 -13.61 14.64 2.19
C ASP A 148 -14.73 13.63 1.91
N VAL A 149 -15.06 13.46 0.64
CA VAL A 149 -16.09 12.49 0.22
C VAL A 149 -15.54 11.09 -0.10
N TRP A 150 -14.22 10.92 -0.18
CA TRP A 150 -13.63 9.63 -0.52
C TRP A 150 -13.90 8.50 0.51
N PRO A 151 -14.12 8.77 1.82
CA PRO A 151 -14.46 7.71 2.77
C PRO A 151 -15.74 6.95 2.40
N ILE A 152 -16.72 7.62 1.75
CA ILE A 152 -17.93 6.94 1.28
C ILE A 152 -17.63 5.94 0.16
N TRP A 153 -16.67 6.26 -0.72
CA TRP A 153 -16.22 5.36 -1.78
C TRP A 153 -15.60 4.10 -1.19
N TYR A 154 -14.75 4.24 -0.20
CA TYR A 154 -14.14 3.10 0.50
C TYR A 154 -15.20 2.28 1.24
N LEU A 155 -16.13 2.94 1.92
CA LEU A 155 -17.23 2.26 2.62
C LEU A 155 -18.09 1.44 1.66
N VAL A 156 -18.50 2.01 0.52
CA VAL A 156 -19.30 1.31 -0.48
C VAL A 156 -18.48 0.21 -1.16
N MET A 157 -17.30 0.52 -1.67
CA MET A 157 -16.47 -0.39 -2.44
C MET A 157 -16.05 -1.61 -1.61
N PHE A 158 -15.51 -1.39 -0.41
CA PHE A 158 -15.09 -2.48 0.46
C PHE A 158 -16.25 -3.16 1.18
N GLY A 159 -17.33 -2.43 1.49
CA GLY A 159 -18.57 -3.03 1.97
C GLY A 159 -19.12 -4.04 0.97
N LEU A 160 -19.20 -3.67 -0.31
CA LEU A 160 -19.58 -4.61 -1.39
C LEU A 160 -18.60 -5.78 -1.50
N PHE A 161 -17.30 -5.50 -1.44
CA PHE A 161 -16.27 -6.52 -1.56
C PHE A 161 -16.30 -7.54 -0.43
N TYR A 162 -16.42 -7.09 0.83
CA TYR A 162 -16.46 -8.00 1.98
C TYR A 162 -17.73 -8.84 2.00
N HIS A 163 -18.86 -8.29 1.58
CA HIS A 163 -20.12 -9.01 1.56
C HIS A 163 -20.40 -9.77 0.25
N THR A 164 -19.53 -9.67 -0.75
CA THR A 164 -19.58 -10.55 -1.93
C THR A 164 -19.04 -11.93 -1.56
N GLU A 165 -19.81 -12.97 -1.86
CA GLU A 165 -19.43 -14.36 -1.62
C GLU A 165 -18.53 -14.86 -2.75
N TYR A 166 -17.31 -15.21 -2.38
CA TYR A 166 -16.38 -15.92 -3.24
C TYR A 166 -16.30 -17.36 -2.78
N ASN A 167 -16.36 -18.32 -3.70
CA ASN A 167 -16.03 -19.67 -3.35
C ASN A 167 -14.53 -19.79 -3.01
N ARG A 168 -14.14 -20.91 -2.40
CA ARG A 168 -12.76 -21.11 -1.94
C ARG A 168 -11.72 -21.05 -3.06
N GLU A 169 -12.07 -21.55 -4.26
CA GLU A 169 -11.18 -21.52 -5.43
C GLU A 169 -11.04 -20.10 -5.96
N ASP A 170 -12.13 -19.34 -6.02
CA ASP A 170 -12.13 -17.94 -6.45
C ASP A 170 -11.31 -17.05 -5.50
N LEU A 171 -11.43 -17.28 -4.18
CA LEU A 171 -10.66 -16.52 -3.20
C LEU A 171 -9.17 -16.87 -3.25
N LYS A 172 -8.84 -18.15 -3.48
CA LYS A 172 -7.47 -18.57 -3.75
C LYS A 172 -6.93 -17.95 -5.04
N ALA A 173 -7.73 -17.95 -6.11
CA ALA A 173 -7.37 -17.31 -7.37
C ALA A 173 -7.18 -15.80 -7.22
N LEU A 174 -8.02 -15.14 -6.40
CA LEU A 174 -7.93 -13.72 -6.10
C LEU A 174 -6.63 -13.38 -5.35
N LYS A 175 -6.27 -14.15 -4.32
CA LYS A 175 -5.00 -14.01 -3.59
C LYS A 175 -3.80 -14.20 -4.51
N GLU A 176 -3.80 -15.29 -5.27
CA GLU A 176 -2.70 -15.59 -6.22
C GLU A 176 -2.63 -14.53 -7.33
N GLY A 177 -3.77 -14.07 -7.83
CA GLY A 177 -3.86 -12.99 -8.82
C GLY A 177 -3.31 -11.67 -8.27
N MET A 178 -3.62 -11.32 -7.02
CA MET A 178 -3.07 -10.15 -6.35
C MET A 178 -1.53 -10.22 -6.28
N LEU A 179 -0.99 -11.30 -5.75
CA LEU A 179 0.46 -11.47 -5.62
C LEU A 179 1.17 -11.45 -6.98
N ASN A 180 0.60 -12.14 -7.98
CA ASN A 180 1.14 -12.15 -9.34
C ASN A 180 1.05 -10.78 -10.01
N GLY A 181 -0.06 -10.06 -9.80
CA GLY A 181 -0.26 -8.71 -10.34
C GLY A 181 0.72 -7.70 -9.78
N ILE A 182 0.97 -7.73 -8.46
CA ILE A 182 1.98 -6.90 -7.81
C ILE A 182 3.38 -7.20 -8.37
N ILE A 183 3.73 -8.47 -8.51
CA ILE A 183 5.03 -8.89 -9.07
C ILE A 183 5.15 -8.51 -10.56
N ALA A 184 4.11 -8.73 -11.36
CA ALA A 184 4.12 -8.37 -12.77
C ALA A 184 4.23 -6.85 -12.96
N ALA A 185 3.53 -6.06 -12.15
CA ALA A 185 3.64 -4.61 -12.15
C ALA A 185 5.07 -4.14 -11.83
N PHE A 186 5.78 -4.81 -10.93
CA PHE A 186 7.19 -4.51 -10.68
C PHE A 186 8.04 -4.65 -11.96
N PHE A 187 7.91 -5.75 -12.66
CA PHE A 187 8.69 -5.91 -13.90
C PHE A 187 8.34 -4.88 -14.97
N LEU A 188 7.06 -4.49 -15.08
CA LEU A 188 6.62 -3.47 -16.03
C LEU A 188 7.13 -2.07 -15.64
N LEU A 189 6.92 -1.65 -14.39
CA LEU A 189 7.26 -0.32 -13.93
C LEU A 189 8.78 -0.14 -13.77
N GLN A 190 9.50 -1.16 -13.28
CA GLN A 190 10.95 -1.12 -13.18
C GLN A 190 11.59 -1.20 -14.58
N GLY A 191 11.01 -1.99 -15.49
CA GLY A 191 11.44 -2.01 -16.90
C GLY A 191 11.29 -0.63 -17.56
N ALA A 192 10.17 0.05 -17.32
CA ALA A 192 9.98 1.43 -17.76
C ALA A 192 10.99 2.39 -17.09
N ALA A 193 11.28 2.21 -15.81
CA ALA A 193 12.27 3.02 -15.11
C ALA A 193 13.68 2.87 -15.70
N PHE A 194 14.07 1.67 -16.13
CA PHE A 194 15.35 1.44 -16.81
C PHE A 194 15.46 2.11 -18.18
N VAL A 195 14.34 2.46 -18.80
CA VAL A 195 14.32 3.15 -20.09
C VAL A 195 14.22 4.67 -19.92
N PHE A 196 13.40 5.13 -18.97
CA PHE A 196 12.96 6.53 -18.93
C PHE A 196 13.44 7.31 -17.71
N ARG A 197 13.97 6.66 -16.68
CA ARG A 197 14.26 7.32 -15.39
C ARG A 197 15.73 7.16 -15.02
N PRO A 198 16.58 8.17 -15.31
CA PRO A 198 17.97 8.18 -14.90
C PRO A 198 18.10 8.28 -13.36
N PHE A 199 19.25 7.87 -12.84
CA PHE A 199 19.62 8.07 -11.44
C PHE A 199 20.33 9.42 -11.28
N ASP A 200 19.54 10.49 -11.21
CA ASP A 200 19.98 11.89 -11.25
C ASP A 200 19.36 12.77 -10.13
N ASP A 201 18.78 12.15 -9.10
CA ASP A 201 18.16 12.88 -7.98
C ASP A 201 19.21 13.79 -7.29
N PRO A 202 18.91 15.08 -7.10
CA PRO A 202 19.76 16.04 -6.37
C PRO A 202 20.05 15.62 -4.93
N HIS A 203 19.31 14.68 -4.39
CA HIS A 203 19.52 14.11 -3.06
C HIS A 203 20.24 12.74 -3.08
N HIS A 204 20.79 12.35 -4.21
CA HIS A 204 21.50 11.06 -4.43
C HIS A 204 20.63 9.84 -4.10
N ARG A 205 19.30 9.95 -4.34
CA ARG A 205 18.29 8.95 -3.99
C ARG A 205 17.55 8.48 -5.24
N TYR A 206 17.41 7.17 -5.41
CA TYR A 206 16.73 6.62 -6.56
C TYR A 206 15.20 6.70 -6.43
N CYS A 207 14.55 7.44 -7.31
CA CYS A 207 13.10 7.62 -7.34
C CYS A 207 12.38 6.63 -8.29
N GLY A 208 13.11 5.91 -9.15
CA GLY A 208 12.52 5.02 -10.15
C GLY A 208 11.54 5.77 -11.05
N ILE A 209 10.38 5.14 -11.34
CA ILE A 209 9.33 5.76 -12.15
C ILE A 209 8.51 6.81 -11.39
N TYR A 210 8.66 6.90 -10.07
CA TYR A 210 7.90 7.83 -9.23
C TYR A 210 8.60 9.18 -9.08
N ALA A 211 7.84 10.23 -8.78
CA ALA A 211 8.39 11.55 -8.49
C ALA A 211 9.06 11.63 -7.11
N ASN A 212 8.79 10.68 -6.21
CA ASN A 212 9.28 10.67 -4.84
C ASN A 212 9.92 9.33 -4.47
N CYS A 213 11.15 9.39 -3.98
CA CYS A 213 11.92 8.22 -3.57
C CYS A 213 11.27 7.40 -2.43
N ASN A 214 10.50 8.04 -1.53
CA ASN A 214 9.78 7.31 -0.48
C ASN A 214 8.60 6.52 -1.05
N ILE A 215 7.90 7.05 -2.08
CA ILE A 215 6.84 6.33 -2.79
C ILE A 215 7.44 5.14 -3.55
N ASN A 216 8.59 5.34 -4.20
CA ASN A 216 9.30 4.25 -4.86
C ASN A 216 9.75 3.17 -3.87
N ALA A 217 10.26 3.57 -2.71
CA ALA A 217 10.64 2.65 -1.63
C ALA A 217 9.43 1.87 -1.07
N MET A 218 8.28 2.53 -0.95
CA MET A 218 7.02 1.89 -0.56
C MET A 218 6.61 0.81 -1.58
N PHE A 219 6.70 1.13 -2.86
CA PHE A 219 6.45 0.20 -3.95
C PHE A 219 7.34 -1.06 -3.86
N TYR A 220 8.66 -0.88 -3.69
CA TYR A 220 9.56 -2.02 -3.50
C TYR A 220 9.23 -2.86 -2.28
N GLY A 221 8.83 -2.24 -1.18
CA GLY A 221 8.40 -2.96 0.03
C GLY A 221 7.13 -3.79 -0.18
N ILE A 222 6.15 -3.27 -0.91
CA ILE A 222 4.93 -4.00 -1.29
C ILE A 222 5.28 -5.22 -2.15
N VAL A 223 6.12 -5.05 -3.16
CA VAL A 223 6.57 -6.14 -4.04
C VAL A 223 7.40 -7.18 -3.24
N TRP A 224 8.27 -6.72 -2.36
CA TRP A 224 9.06 -7.57 -1.47
C TRP A 224 8.18 -8.48 -0.60
N ILE A 225 7.08 -7.95 -0.04
CA ILE A 225 6.11 -8.75 0.71
C ILE A 225 5.47 -9.81 -0.18
N ALA A 226 5.08 -9.45 -1.41
CA ALA A 226 4.51 -10.40 -2.35
C ALA A 226 5.47 -11.58 -2.63
N PHE A 227 6.76 -11.31 -2.80
CA PHE A 227 7.78 -12.35 -2.94
C PHE A 227 7.96 -13.18 -1.67
N LEU A 228 7.94 -12.57 -0.48
CA LEU A 228 8.02 -13.30 0.79
C LEU A 228 6.84 -14.26 0.99
N VAL A 229 5.62 -13.82 0.69
CA VAL A 229 4.42 -14.67 0.79
C VAL A 229 4.50 -15.85 -0.19
N LYS A 230 4.96 -15.61 -1.41
CA LYS A 230 5.20 -16.66 -2.41
C LYS A 230 6.31 -17.62 -1.97
N LEU A 231 7.39 -17.10 -1.40
CA LEU A 231 8.50 -17.89 -0.88
C LEU A 231 8.04 -18.81 0.25
N PHE A 232 7.23 -18.28 1.18
CA PHE A 232 6.64 -19.09 2.24
C PHE A 232 5.77 -20.22 1.69
N ASP A 233 4.92 -19.92 0.70
CA ASP A 233 4.03 -20.93 0.10
C ASP A 233 4.83 -22.07 -0.59
N ILE A 234 5.89 -21.74 -1.34
CA ILE A 234 6.78 -22.71 -1.97
C ILE A 234 7.51 -23.57 -0.93
N ARG A 235 8.05 -22.94 0.13
CA ARG A 235 8.73 -23.65 1.22
C ARG A 235 7.78 -24.59 1.95
N ARG A 236 6.57 -24.15 2.23
CA ARG A 236 5.54 -24.96 2.90
C ARG A 236 5.10 -26.16 2.07
N ARG A 237 4.95 -25.98 0.75
CA ARG A 237 4.58 -27.07 -0.18
C ARG A 237 5.74 -27.98 -0.53
N ARG A 238 6.97 -27.63 -0.14
CA ARG A 238 8.20 -28.32 -0.53
C ARG A 238 8.33 -28.47 -2.05
N ASP A 239 8.01 -27.39 -2.78
CA ASP A 239 8.10 -27.32 -4.23
C ASP A 239 9.59 -27.36 -4.69
N LYS A 240 9.84 -27.29 -6.00
CA LYS A 240 11.17 -27.37 -6.60
C LYS A 240 12.12 -26.31 -6.04
N LYS A 241 13.31 -26.76 -5.62
CA LYS A 241 14.32 -25.90 -4.95
C LYS A 241 14.76 -24.69 -5.81
N TRP A 242 14.77 -24.80 -7.13
CA TRP A 242 15.11 -23.68 -8.00
C TRP A 242 14.12 -22.52 -7.90
N LYS A 243 12.81 -22.80 -7.69
CA LYS A 243 11.82 -21.74 -7.47
C LYS A 243 12.05 -21.01 -6.15
N GLU A 244 12.42 -21.75 -5.10
CA GLU A 244 12.78 -21.15 -3.80
C GLU A 244 13.97 -20.20 -3.99
N ILE A 245 15.04 -20.67 -4.66
CA ILE A 245 16.23 -19.87 -4.91
C ILE A 245 15.88 -18.62 -5.72
N PHE A 246 15.11 -18.77 -6.79
CA PHE A 246 14.67 -17.66 -7.63
C PHE A 246 13.94 -16.59 -6.83
N LEU A 247 12.92 -16.95 -6.06
CA LEU A 247 12.18 -16.01 -5.23
C LEU A 247 13.06 -15.37 -4.16
N PHE A 248 13.96 -16.13 -3.57
CA PHE A 248 14.87 -15.64 -2.54
C PHE A 248 15.86 -14.62 -3.08
N VAL A 249 16.36 -14.81 -4.30
CA VAL A 249 17.21 -13.83 -4.99
C VAL A 249 16.43 -12.54 -5.26
N PHE A 250 15.17 -12.63 -5.71
CA PHE A 250 14.34 -11.43 -5.92
C PHE A 250 14.02 -10.68 -4.61
N VAL A 251 13.87 -11.37 -3.49
CA VAL A 251 13.78 -10.73 -2.16
C VAL A 251 15.05 -9.90 -1.89
N GLY A 252 16.23 -10.41 -2.23
CA GLY A 252 17.50 -9.67 -2.12
C GLY A 252 17.61 -8.49 -3.09
N ILE A 253 17.22 -8.66 -4.35
CA ILE A 253 17.19 -7.59 -5.36
C ILE A 253 16.29 -6.43 -4.91
N LEU A 254 15.09 -6.73 -4.43
CA LEU A 254 14.15 -5.70 -3.95
C LEU A 254 14.67 -4.96 -2.72
N THR A 255 15.40 -5.66 -1.85
CA THR A 255 16.10 -5.02 -0.73
C THR A 255 17.20 -4.09 -1.25
N ALA A 256 17.98 -4.51 -2.25
CA ALA A 256 18.98 -3.65 -2.88
C ALA A 256 18.34 -2.41 -3.53
N PHE A 257 17.26 -2.55 -4.28
CA PHE A 257 16.50 -1.40 -4.80
C PHE A 257 16.01 -0.47 -3.69
N SER A 258 15.51 -1.03 -2.58
CA SER A 258 15.12 -0.21 -1.41
C SER A 258 16.30 0.55 -0.80
N VAL A 259 17.51 -0.04 -0.81
CA VAL A 259 18.75 0.65 -0.38
C VAL A 259 19.05 1.83 -1.27
N LEU A 260 18.89 1.70 -2.61
CA LEU A 260 19.13 2.80 -3.55
C LEU A 260 18.20 4.00 -3.34
N THR A 261 17.02 3.80 -2.78
CA THR A 261 16.10 4.90 -2.46
C THR A 261 16.56 5.74 -1.25
N ILE A 262 17.50 5.24 -0.46
CA ILE A 262 17.94 5.80 0.83
C ILE A 262 16.74 6.20 1.73
N SER A 263 15.66 5.43 1.70
CA SER A 263 14.47 5.66 2.50
C SER A 263 14.55 4.94 3.84
N LYS A 264 14.87 5.66 4.90
CA LYS A 264 14.90 5.13 6.28
C LYS A 264 13.57 4.51 6.69
N THR A 265 12.47 5.13 6.27
CA THR A 265 11.11 4.63 6.51
C THR A 265 10.91 3.23 5.93
N ALA A 266 11.32 3.03 4.68
CA ALA A 266 11.22 1.73 4.03
C ALA A 266 12.11 0.68 4.71
N TRP A 267 13.34 1.05 5.07
CA TRP A 267 14.25 0.13 5.74
C TRP A 267 13.71 -0.36 7.09
N VAL A 268 13.21 0.56 7.92
CA VAL A 268 12.58 0.20 9.21
C VAL A 268 11.33 -0.66 8.97
N SER A 269 10.50 -0.29 8.01
CA SER A 269 9.28 -1.04 7.71
C SER A 269 9.57 -2.44 7.21
N MET A 270 10.54 -2.60 6.29
CA MET A 270 10.98 -3.91 5.80
C MET A 270 11.63 -4.74 6.90
N PHE A 271 12.46 -4.11 7.76
CA PHE A 271 13.08 -4.80 8.88
C PHE A 271 12.05 -5.36 9.86
N VAL A 272 11.10 -4.52 10.32
CA VAL A 272 10.06 -4.95 11.25
C VAL A 272 9.15 -6.01 10.60
N THR A 273 8.75 -5.81 9.36
CA THR A 273 7.92 -6.79 8.62
C THR A 273 8.67 -8.11 8.42
N GLY A 274 9.97 -8.05 8.10
CA GLY A 274 10.85 -9.21 7.98
C GLY A 274 11.01 -9.97 9.31
N PHE A 275 11.11 -9.23 10.43
CA PHE A 275 11.16 -9.83 11.76
C PHE A 275 9.88 -10.64 12.05
N PHE A 276 8.70 -10.09 11.76
CA PHE A 276 7.45 -10.83 11.89
C PHE A 276 7.35 -12.02 10.93
N TYR A 277 7.85 -11.88 9.69
CA TYR A 277 7.94 -12.99 8.76
C TYR A 277 8.79 -14.14 9.34
N VAL A 278 9.97 -13.83 9.84
CA VAL A 278 10.88 -14.83 10.44
C VAL A 278 10.22 -15.54 11.62
N ILE A 279 9.63 -14.79 12.54
CA ILE A 279 8.98 -15.40 13.73
C ILE A 279 7.83 -16.31 13.32
N ILE A 280 6.92 -15.84 12.47
CA ILE A 280 5.70 -16.57 12.15
C ILE A 280 5.94 -17.62 11.06
N ALA A 281 6.59 -17.26 9.96
CA ALA A 281 6.80 -18.16 8.83
C ALA A 281 7.92 -19.16 9.10
N ASP A 282 9.12 -18.69 9.44
CA ASP A 282 10.28 -19.57 9.54
C ASP A 282 10.29 -20.36 10.85
N PHE A 283 10.15 -19.70 12.01
CA PHE A 283 10.21 -20.41 13.29
C PHE A 283 8.92 -21.16 13.63
N HIS A 284 7.77 -20.53 13.47
CA HIS A 284 6.52 -21.13 13.92
C HIS A 284 5.88 -22.06 12.87
N CYS A 285 5.78 -21.64 11.59
CA CYS A 285 5.09 -22.43 10.57
C CYS A 285 5.98 -23.47 9.88
N LEU A 286 7.26 -23.17 9.66
CA LEU A 286 8.23 -24.07 9.02
C LEU A 286 9.15 -24.77 10.03
N GLU A 287 9.05 -24.42 11.31
CA GLU A 287 9.78 -25.03 12.44
C GLU A 287 11.29 -25.04 12.23
N TYR A 288 11.85 -23.94 11.69
CA TYR A 288 13.29 -23.84 11.47
C TYR A 288 14.04 -23.73 12.79
N LYS A 289 15.09 -24.54 12.93
CA LYS A 289 16.06 -24.39 14.04
C LYS A 289 16.94 -23.15 13.83
N ALA A 290 17.46 -22.59 14.91
CA ALA A 290 18.30 -21.37 14.87
C ALA A 290 19.48 -21.46 13.88
N GLY A 291 20.15 -22.61 13.76
CA GLY A 291 21.24 -22.82 12.81
C GLY A 291 20.79 -22.67 11.35
N LYS A 292 19.64 -23.24 11.00
CA LYS A 292 19.09 -23.09 9.65
C LYS A 292 18.63 -21.66 9.36
N PHE A 293 18.10 -20.98 10.36
CA PHE A 293 17.78 -19.55 10.25
C PHE A 293 19.05 -18.73 9.99
N LEU A 294 20.11 -18.94 10.75
CA LEU A 294 21.37 -18.23 10.58
C LEU A 294 21.97 -18.46 9.18
N GLU A 295 21.96 -19.70 8.69
CA GLU A 295 22.36 -20.03 7.31
C GLU A 295 21.58 -19.20 6.28
N LYS A 296 20.23 -19.14 6.39
CA LYS A 296 19.38 -18.36 5.50
C LYS A 296 19.63 -16.85 5.62
N LEU A 297 19.86 -16.36 6.83
CA LEU A 297 20.19 -14.95 7.06
C LEU A 297 21.53 -14.57 6.42
N MET A 298 22.57 -15.40 6.61
CA MET A 298 23.88 -15.14 5.99
C MET A 298 23.81 -15.19 4.47
N LEU A 299 23.07 -16.16 3.90
CA LEU A 299 22.83 -16.22 2.48
C LEU A 299 22.07 -14.99 1.97
N TYR A 300 21.06 -14.53 2.70
CA TYR A 300 20.30 -13.31 2.36
C TYR A 300 21.21 -12.07 2.34
N LEU A 301 22.01 -11.89 3.37
CA LEU A 301 22.97 -10.77 3.44
C LEU A 301 23.98 -10.82 2.28
N ALA A 302 24.50 -12.00 1.96
CA ALA A 302 25.42 -12.16 0.83
C ALA A 302 24.74 -11.81 -0.51
N ILE A 303 23.50 -12.24 -0.72
CA ILE A 303 22.72 -11.89 -1.93
C ILE A 303 22.51 -10.37 -2.00
N VAL A 304 22.08 -9.74 -0.90
CA VAL A 304 21.85 -8.28 -0.86
C VAL A 304 23.14 -7.53 -1.19
N LEU A 305 24.28 -7.91 -0.59
CA LEU A 305 25.58 -7.29 -0.86
C LEU A 305 25.99 -7.39 -2.33
N VAL A 306 25.73 -8.52 -2.98
CA VAL A 306 26.00 -8.69 -4.42
C VAL A 306 24.99 -7.91 -5.27
N CYS A 307 23.73 -7.85 -4.85
CA CYS A 307 22.68 -7.17 -5.62
C CYS A 307 22.81 -5.64 -5.58
N ILE A 308 23.35 -5.03 -4.53
CA ILE A 308 23.51 -3.56 -4.44
C ILE A 308 24.32 -3.00 -5.62
N PRO A 309 25.57 -3.42 -5.89
CA PRO A 309 26.31 -2.89 -7.03
C PRO A 309 25.68 -3.25 -8.39
N VAL A 310 25.04 -4.41 -8.51
CA VAL A 310 24.36 -4.82 -9.74
C VAL A 310 23.14 -3.93 -10.02
N THR A 311 22.29 -3.69 -9.03
CA THR A 311 21.12 -2.81 -9.17
C THR A 311 21.52 -1.36 -9.38
N TYR A 312 22.56 -0.89 -8.67
CA TYR A 312 23.14 0.43 -8.91
C TYR A 312 23.60 0.57 -10.36
N GLY A 313 24.40 -0.37 -10.86
CA GLY A 313 24.85 -0.36 -12.26
C GLY A 313 23.69 -0.35 -13.25
N ALA A 314 22.62 -1.11 -12.99
CA ALA A 314 21.44 -1.12 -13.84
C ALA A 314 20.73 0.25 -13.87
N VAL A 315 20.42 0.85 -12.72
CA VAL A 315 19.69 2.13 -12.66
C VAL A 315 20.55 3.31 -13.11
N ARG A 316 21.88 3.20 -12.98
CA ARG A 316 22.82 4.26 -13.34
C ARG A 316 23.15 4.31 -14.83
N TYR A 317 23.33 3.14 -15.45
CA TYR A 317 23.86 3.07 -16.80
C TYR A 317 22.85 2.72 -17.88
N LEU A 318 21.74 2.00 -17.57
CA LEU A 318 20.74 1.65 -18.59
C LEU A 318 19.93 2.85 -19.10
N PRO A 319 19.36 3.75 -18.26
CA PRO A 319 18.53 4.84 -18.76
C PRO A 319 19.27 5.80 -19.72
N PRO A 320 20.52 6.21 -19.48
CA PRO A 320 21.26 7.04 -20.41
C PRO A 320 21.42 6.42 -21.80
N LEU A 321 21.49 5.10 -21.89
CA LEU A 321 21.63 4.39 -23.19
C LEU A 321 20.40 4.55 -24.09
N PHE A 322 19.22 4.77 -23.51
CA PHE A 322 17.97 4.91 -24.27
C PHE A 322 17.65 6.35 -24.68
N HIS A 323 18.29 7.34 -24.07
CA HIS A 323 18.11 8.77 -24.40
C HIS A 323 16.64 9.28 -24.36
N HIS A 324 15.82 8.73 -23.47
CA HIS A 324 14.40 9.04 -23.36
C HIS A 324 13.99 9.36 -21.91
N PRO A 325 14.57 10.42 -21.27
CA PRO A 325 14.21 10.76 -19.91
C PRO A 325 12.77 11.26 -19.82
N VAL A 326 12.09 10.88 -18.77
CA VAL A 326 10.80 11.46 -18.38
C VAL A 326 11.02 12.43 -17.24
N TRP A 327 10.61 13.67 -17.44
CA TRP A 327 10.75 14.76 -16.48
C TRP A 327 9.47 14.97 -15.70
N TYR A 328 9.61 15.44 -14.48
CA TYR A 328 8.50 15.90 -13.65
C TYR A 328 8.63 17.39 -13.43
N GLU A 329 7.57 18.15 -13.72
CA GLU A 329 7.54 19.60 -13.47
C GLU A 329 7.87 19.89 -12.01
N GLY A 330 8.81 20.80 -11.78
CA GLY A 330 9.19 21.32 -10.47
C GLY A 330 10.34 20.60 -9.76
N GLU A 331 10.72 19.39 -10.17
CA GLU A 331 11.84 18.67 -9.52
C GLU A 331 13.16 18.77 -10.30
N TYR A 332 13.10 18.98 -11.61
CA TYR A 332 14.29 19.00 -12.47
C TYR A 332 14.27 20.20 -13.40
N SER A 333 15.37 20.97 -13.43
CA SER A 333 15.55 22.00 -14.44
C SER A 333 15.85 21.36 -15.80
N GLU A 334 15.34 21.96 -16.89
CA GLU A 334 15.64 21.53 -18.26
C GLU A 334 17.14 21.47 -18.55
N ASP A 335 17.95 22.19 -17.78
CA ASP A 335 19.41 22.26 -17.91
C ASP A 335 20.17 21.01 -17.44
N ARG A 336 19.52 20.07 -16.80
CA ARG A 336 20.21 18.91 -16.21
C ARG A 336 20.59 17.80 -17.18
N VAL A 337 19.93 17.63 -18.32
CA VAL A 337 20.27 16.56 -19.27
C VAL A 337 20.61 17.11 -20.63
N HIS A 338 21.76 17.73 -20.74
CA HIS A 338 22.38 18.02 -22.03
C HIS A 338 23.40 16.98 -22.47
N SER A 339 23.83 16.07 -21.55
CA SER A 339 24.75 14.98 -21.85
C SER A 339 24.08 13.63 -21.62
N TRP A 340 24.24 12.74 -22.61
CA TRP A 340 23.85 11.34 -22.53
C TRP A 340 25.05 10.44 -22.26
N ASP A 341 26.18 11.04 -21.88
CA ASP A 341 27.32 10.26 -21.41
C ASP A 341 27.01 9.63 -20.05
N SER A 342 26.89 8.32 -20.05
CA SER A 342 26.60 7.55 -18.84
C SER A 342 27.70 7.63 -17.77
N TRP A 343 28.89 8.13 -18.15
CA TRP A 343 30.04 8.32 -17.25
C TRP A 343 30.09 9.72 -16.67
N ASP A 344 29.23 10.62 -17.10
CA ASP A 344 29.18 12.00 -16.61
C ASP A 344 28.66 12.03 -15.17
N SER A 345 29.57 12.22 -14.22
CA SER A 345 29.26 12.28 -12.79
C SER A 345 28.54 13.57 -12.39
N GLU A 346 28.63 14.64 -13.16
CA GLU A 346 27.92 15.90 -12.88
C GLU A 346 26.42 15.78 -13.17
N LYS A 347 26.04 14.85 -14.03
CA LYS A 347 24.65 14.63 -14.47
C LYS A 347 23.96 13.46 -13.74
N PHE A 348 24.72 12.45 -13.38
CA PHE A 348 24.20 11.21 -12.83
C PHE A 348 24.92 10.83 -11.54
N VAL A 349 24.19 10.31 -10.57
CA VAL A 349 24.69 9.94 -9.26
C VAL A 349 25.84 8.94 -9.38
N SER A 350 27.04 9.33 -8.95
CA SER A 350 28.21 8.46 -8.89
C SER A 350 28.08 7.47 -7.72
N TRP A 351 28.93 6.42 -7.73
CA TRP A 351 29.01 5.49 -6.59
C TRP A 351 29.47 6.19 -5.32
N GLU A 352 30.35 7.17 -5.44
CA GLU A 352 30.85 7.96 -4.32
C GLU A 352 29.75 8.79 -3.68
N GLU A 353 29.03 9.61 -4.46
CA GLU A 353 27.88 10.39 -4.02
C GLU A 353 26.79 9.52 -3.39
N PHE A 354 26.47 8.37 -3.99
CA PHE A 354 25.52 7.41 -3.43
C PHE A 354 25.99 6.87 -2.06
N SER A 355 27.28 6.50 -1.95
CA SER A 355 27.84 5.97 -0.70
C SER A 355 27.91 7.04 0.39
N GLU A 356 28.23 8.30 0.03
CA GLU A 356 28.18 9.45 0.92
C GLU A 356 26.76 9.72 1.39
N GLY A 357 25.78 9.72 0.48
CA GLY A 357 24.36 9.88 0.82
C GLY A 357 23.84 8.82 1.78
N ILE A 358 24.33 7.57 1.68
CA ILE A 358 24.04 6.52 2.69
C ILE A 358 24.74 6.87 4.02
N ALA A 359 26.02 7.20 3.97
CA ALA A 359 26.80 7.49 5.17
C ALA A 359 26.21 8.66 5.95
N GLU A 360 25.90 9.77 5.30
CA GLU A 360 25.25 10.94 5.92
C GLU A 360 23.94 10.60 6.63
N ARG A 361 23.19 9.64 6.10
CA ARG A 361 21.88 9.26 6.67
C ARG A 361 21.94 8.16 7.72
N VAL A 362 23.00 7.35 7.73
CA VAL A 362 23.15 6.20 8.64
C VAL A 362 24.09 6.53 9.80
N MET A 363 25.21 7.22 9.53
CA MET A 363 26.23 7.51 10.55
C MET A 363 25.74 8.27 11.78
N PRO A 364 24.82 9.26 11.69
CA PRO A 364 24.28 9.91 12.88
C PRO A 364 23.60 8.93 13.85
N TYR A 365 22.94 7.88 13.33
CA TYR A 365 22.28 6.87 14.17
C TYR A 365 23.29 5.88 14.75
N ILE A 366 24.31 5.49 13.98
CA ILE A 366 25.39 4.66 14.46
C ILE A 366 26.15 5.40 15.58
N ASN A 367 26.51 6.65 15.37
CA ASN A 367 27.19 7.48 16.35
C ASN A 367 26.34 7.70 17.60
N ALA A 368 25.01 7.95 17.43
CA ALA A 368 24.09 8.07 18.56
C ALA A 368 23.90 6.74 19.31
N ALA A 369 23.91 5.60 18.64
CA ALA A 369 23.86 4.29 19.25
C ALA A 369 25.17 3.95 20.00
N LEU A 370 26.31 4.21 19.39
CA LEU A 370 27.63 4.02 20.00
C LEU A 370 27.87 5.00 21.14
N GLY A 371 27.43 6.27 21.00
CA GLY A 371 27.53 7.27 22.06
C GLY A 371 26.61 6.97 23.26
N LYS A 372 25.49 6.29 23.07
CA LYS A 372 24.61 5.81 24.16
C LYS A 372 25.20 4.62 24.91
N CYS A 373 26.13 3.89 24.33
CA CYS A 373 26.89 2.89 25.05
C CYS A 373 27.93 3.52 26.03
N GLN A 374 28.20 4.82 25.91
CA GLN A 374 28.98 5.64 26.85
C GLN A 374 28.08 6.77 27.40
N ILE A 375 27.10 6.42 28.23
CA ILE A 375 26.36 7.23 29.21
C ILE A 375 26.30 8.73 28.93
N GLY A 376 25.14 9.21 28.51
CA GLY A 376 24.80 10.65 28.48
C GLY A 376 23.37 10.87 28.01
N ILE A 377 22.46 11.11 28.94
CA ILE A 377 21.07 11.50 28.63
C ILE A 377 21.09 12.92 28.07
N MET A 378 20.62 13.10 26.85
CA MET A 378 20.43 14.41 26.24
C MET A 378 18.99 14.89 26.47
N VAL A 379 18.85 16.01 27.16
CA VAL A 379 17.59 16.75 27.26
C VAL A 379 17.58 17.78 26.13
N VAL A 380 16.56 17.76 25.29
CA VAL A 380 16.35 18.75 24.23
C VAL A 380 15.32 19.77 24.73
N GLU A 381 15.76 20.96 25.04
CA GLU A 381 14.91 22.15 25.18
C GLU A 381 14.97 22.95 23.88
N ALA A 382 13.81 23.18 23.27
CA ALA A 382 13.70 23.92 22.02
C ALA A 382 13.17 25.33 22.30
N SER A 383 13.99 26.36 22.07
CA SER A 383 13.46 27.69 21.84
C SER A 383 14.05 28.40 20.61
N ASP A 384 15.31 28.27 20.27
CA ASP A 384 15.88 28.90 19.06
C ASP A 384 16.94 28.08 18.32
N GLY A 385 17.02 26.79 18.62
CA GLY A 385 17.99 25.86 18.05
C GLY A 385 18.01 24.51 18.77
N ILE A 386 18.77 23.56 18.28
CA ILE A 386 19.02 22.27 18.93
C ILE A 386 20.43 22.33 19.54
N THR A 387 20.55 22.12 20.84
CA THR A 387 21.84 21.99 21.51
C THR A 387 22.23 20.52 21.59
N ILE A 388 23.37 20.16 21.02
CA ILE A 388 23.93 18.82 21.07
C ILE A 388 25.29 18.92 21.75
N GLY A 389 25.39 18.44 22.99
CA GLY A 389 26.56 18.70 23.85
C GLY A 389 26.71 20.19 24.11
N ASP A 390 27.93 20.74 23.94
CA ASP A 390 28.20 22.17 24.13
C ASP A 390 27.95 23.05 22.90
N THR A 391 27.40 22.46 21.81
CA THR A 391 27.19 23.18 20.57
C THR A 391 25.71 23.43 20.33
N THR A 392 25.31 24.70 20.28
CA THR A 392 23.94 25.12 19.91
C THR A 392 23.86 25.34 18.39
N TYR A 393 23.12 24.49 17.71
CA TYR A 393 22.82 24.63 16.29
C TYR A 393 21.61 25.57 16.14
N ARG A 394 21.84 26.78 15.68
CA ARG A 394 20.76 27.73 15.33
C ARG A 394 20.15 27.33 14.00
N TRP A 395 18.85 27.58 13.85
CA TRP A 395 18.14 27.36 12.61
C TRP A 395 18.69 28.27 11.52
N THR A 396 19.46 27.73 10.60
CA THR A 396 19.89 28.36 9.36
C THR A 396 19.13 27.73 8.19
N GLU A 397 19.14 28.37 7.03
CA GLU A 397 18.52 27.80 5.81
C GLU A 397 19.08 26.40 5.49
N GLU A 398 20.34 26.15 5.80
CA GLU A 398 21.02 24.87 5.65
C GLU A 398 20.57 23.85 6.72
N SER A 399 20.32 24.29 7.95
CA SER A 399 19.79 23.41 9.02
C SER A 399 18.34 23.02 8.77
N VAL A 400 17.56 23.85 8.09
CA VAL A 400 16.17 23.55 7.65
C VAL A 400 16.20 22.46 6.59
N LYS A 401 17.14 22.45 5.65
CA LYS A 401 17.32 21.36 4.68
C LYS A 401 17.67 20.03 5.36
N ASN A 402 18.40 20.06 6.47
CA ASN A 402 18.72 18.88 7.28
C ASN A 402 17.58 18.45 8.22
N PHE A 403 16.53 19.25 8.36
CA PHE A 403 15.39 19.02 9.24
C PHE A 403 14.45 17.90 8.75
N ALA A 404 14.58 17.45 7.53
CA ALA A 404 13.92 16.24 7.02
C ALA A 404 14.37 14.95 7.75
N SER A 405 15.25 15.07 8.74
CA SER A 405 15.63 13.99 9.65
C SER A 405 14.47 13.62 10.59
N ALA A 406 14.50 12.40 11.17
CA ALA A 406 13.46 11.90 12.07
C ALA A 406 13.20 12.82 13.29
N LEU A 407 14.21 13.59 13.72
CA LEU A 407 14.11 14.55 14.84
C LEU A 407 13.27 15.78 14.47
N GLY A 408 13.35 16.26 13.22
CA GLY A 408 12.54 17.36 12.72
C GLY A 408 11.05 17.00 12.69
N ARG A 409 10.71 15.76 12.36
CA ARG A 409 9.31 15.29 12.33
C ARG A 409 8.64 15.32 13.71
N VAL A 410 9.38 15.19 14.80
CA VAL A 410 8.84 15.25 16.17
C VAL A 410 8.22 16.62 16.49
N SER A 411 8.80 17.72 16.01
CA SER A 411 8.20 19.06 16.19
C SER A 411 6.90 19.21 15.40
N TYR A 412 6.81 18.65 14.18
CA TYR A 412 5.55 18.61 13.43
C TYR A 412 4.49 17.82 14.20
N TRP A 413 4.84 16.63 14.66
CA TRP A 413 3.91 15.79 15.42
C TRP A 413 3.42 16.47 16.68
N LYS A 414 4.31 17.15 17.42
CA LYS A 414 3.93 17.94 18.60
C LYS A 414 2.89 19.01 18.26
N TYR A 415 3.09 19.75 17.16
CA TYR A 415 2.14 20.76 16.71
C TYR A 415 0.77 20.14 16.39
N TYR A 416 0.73 19.14 15.53
CA TYR A 416 -0.50 18.49 15.10
C TYR A 416 -1.24 17.78 16.26
N LEU A 417 -0.50 17.12 17.15
CA LEU A 417 -1.10 16.46 18.33
C LEU A 417 -1.67 17.47 19.32
N LYS A 418 -0.96 18.59 19.56
CA LYS A 418 -1.41 19.65 20.48
C LYS A 418 -2.66 20.35 19.97
N ASN A 419 -2.78 20.56 18.67
CA ASN A 419 -3.88 21.28 18.05
C ASN A 419 -4.99 20.35 17.52
N GLY A 420 -4.89 19.04 17.72
CA GLY A 420 -5.93 18.09 17.34
C GLY A 420 -7.20 18.30 18.16
N ASN A 421 -8.36 18.12 17.51
CA ASN A 421 -9.67 18.24 18.12
C ASN A 421 -10.60 17.07 17.71
N MET A 422 -11.85 17.11 18.18
CA MET A 422 -12.82 16.04 17.87
C MET A 422 -13.33 16.09 16.43
N ALA A 423 -13.47 17.27 15.84
CA ALA A 423 -14.08 17.48 14.53
C ALA A 423 -13.09 17.43 13.36
N GLY A 424 -11.79 17.57 13.64
CA GLY A 424 -10.74 17.66 12.62
C GLY A 424 -10.51 19.07 12.09
N HIS A 425 -9.70 19.20 11.06
CA HIS A 425 -9.30 20.44 10.41
C HIS A 425 -9.29 20.29 8.89
N MET A 426 -9.38 21.39 8.17
CA MET A 426 -9.30 21.39 6.71
C MET A 426 -7.90 20.93 6.23
N SER A 427 -7.85 20.02 5.28
CA SER A 427 -6.59 19.52 4.72
C SER A 427 -5.87 20.50 3.80
N SER A 428 -6.56 21.55 3.38
CA SER A 428 -5.98 22.64 2.54
C SER A 428 -5.20 23.66 3.35
N GLU A 429 -5.27 23.61 4.67
CA GLU A 429 -4.54 24.53 5.54
C GLU A 429 -3.11 24.03 5.72
N GLY A 430 -2.17 24.75 5.12
CA GLY A 430 -0.75 24.59 5.44
C GLY A 430 -0.40 25.35 6.72
N HIS A 431 0.57 24.86 7.45
CA HIS A 431 0.96 25.41 8.76
C HIS A 431 2.40 25.84 8.77
N ASP A 432 2.62 27.05 9.30
CA ASP A 432 3.94 27.56 9.64
C ASP A 432 4.29 27.09 11.06
N ILE A 433 5.16 26.08 11.16
CA ILE A 433 5.45 25.40 12.43
C ILE A 433 6.67 25.97 13.13
N ALA A 434 7.60 26.56 12.39
CA ALA A 434 8.87 27.05 12.92
C ALA A 434 9.30 28.39 12.31
N GLY A 435 8.40 29.38 12.32
CA GLY A 435 8.62 30.67 11.71
C GLY A 435 8.55 30.61 10.15
N PRO A 436 9.00 31.65 9.43
CA PRO A 436 8.76 31.75 8.00
C PRO A 436 9.48 30.70 7.15
N TYR A 437 10.19 29.78 7.75
CA TYR A 437 11.07 28.83 7.04
C TYR A 437 10.52 27.42 6.90
N ILE A 438 9.46 27.03 7.64
CA ILE A 438 8.93 25.67 7.60
C ILE A 438 7.42 25.70 7.45
N TYR A 439 6.98 25.63 6.21
CA TYR A 439 5.58 25.47 5.84
C TYR A 439 5.28 23.98 5.61
N VAL A 440 4.36 23.41 6.37
CA VAL A 440 4.06 21.98 6.32
C VAL A 440 2.60 21.74 5.96
N TRP A 441 2.39 20.95 4.91
CA TRP A 441 1.07 20.56 4.40
C TRP A 441 0.48 19.32 5.07
N HIS A 442 1.32 18.50 5.70
CA HIS A 442 0.89 17.25 6.33
C HIS A 442 1.87 16.80 7.42
N ALA A 443 1.37 15.99 8.36
CA ALA A 443 2.14 15.54 9.53
C ALA A 443 3.29 14.55 9.22
N GLN A 444 3.42 14.07 8.00
CA GLN A 444 4.35 12.97 7.64
C GLN A 444 4.26 11.77 8.60
N ASN A 445 3.07 11.51 9.11
CA ASN A 445 2.72 10.40 9.99
C ASN A 445 1.21 10.18 9.86
N MET A 446 0.83 9.01 9.41
CA MET A 446 -0.56 8.66 9.14
C MET A 446 -1.48 8.80 10.37
N PHE A 447 -1.00 8.40 11.54
CA PHE A 447 -1.81 8.45 12.78
C PHE A 447 -2.03 9.89 13.24
N VAL A 448 -0.97 10.69 13.18
CA VAL A 448 -1.03 12.12 13.53
C VAL A 448 -1.85 12.90 12.50
N GLN A 449 -1.79 12.50 11.23
CA GLN A 449 -2.61 13.07 10.17
C GLN A 449 -4.10 12.77 10.39
N LEU A 450 -4.46 11.53 10.72
CA LEU A 450 -5.84 11.17 11.08
C LEU A 450 -6.33 11.93 12.30
N TRP A 451 -5.49 12.01 13.34
CA TRP A 451 -5.77 12.76 14.57
C TRP A 451 -6.12 14.21 14.32
N TYR A 452 -5.39 14.85 13.43
CA TYR A 452 -5.54 16.28 13.16
C TYR A 452 -6.64 16.57 12.13
N TYR A 453 -6.57 15.97 10.94
CA TYR A 453 -7.49 16.32 9.85
C TYR A 453 -8.87 15.67 9.95
N TYR A 454 -8.98 14.48 10.54
CA TYR A 454 -10.26 13.78 10.68
C TYR A 454 -10.75 13.66 12.12
N GLY A 455 -10.01 14.24 13.05
CA GLY A 455 -10.32 14.27 14.46
C GLY A 455 -9.83 13.05 15.25
N ILE A 456 -9.72 13.25 16.55
CA ILE A 456 -9.23 12.26 17.52
C ILE A 456 -9.92 10.89 17.38
N PRO A 457 -11.27 10.80 17.24
CA PRO A 457 -11.93 9.52 17.12
C PRO A 457 -11.49 8.69 15.90
N SER A 458 -11.20 9.34 14.77
CA SER A 458 -10.70 8.64 13.56
C SER A 458 -9.38 7.93 13.85
N ALA A 459 -8.43 8.58 14.52
CA ALA A 459 -7.14 8.00 14.86
C ALA A 459 -7.27 6.85 15.86
N VAL A 460 -8.14 6.99 16.88
CA VAL A 460 -8.40 5.94 17.88
C VAL A 460 -9.05 4.71 17.23
N LEU A 461 -10.08 4.92 16.41
CA LEU A 461 -10.77 3.84 15.70
C LEU A 461 -9.83 3.13 14.73
N PHE A 462 -9.00 3.90 14.01
CA PHE A 462 -8.00 3.35 13.11
C PHE A 462 -6.99 2.47 13.84
N LEU A 463 -6.47 2.91 14.98
CA LEU A 463 -5.58 2.12 15.81
C LEU A 463 -6.25 0.82 16.28
N ALA A 464 -7.53 0.89 16.70
CA ALA A 464 -8.32 -0.28 17.08
C ALA A 464 -8.50 -1.26 15.91
N VAL A 465 -8.76 -0.76 14.69
CA VAL A 465 -8.83 -1.58 13.47
C VAL A 465 -7.50 -2.29 13.22
N LEU A 466 -6.38 -1.56 13.24
CA LEU A 466 -5.05 -2.14 13.02
C LEU A 466 -4.70 -3.21 14.06
N ILE A 467 -4.90 -2.93 15.34
CA ILE A 467 -4.63 -3.90 16.43
C ILE A 467 -5.47 -5.16 16.22
N THR A 468 -6.76 -5.00 15.90
CA THR A 468 -7.66 -6.13 15.68
C THR A 468 -7.23 -6.95 14.46
N LEU A 469 -6.82 -6.30 13.36
CA LEU A 469 -6.33 -6.97 12.15
C LEU A 469 -5.01 -7.71 12.41
N ILE A 470 -4.04 -7.07 13.06
CA ILE A 470 -2.75 -7.70 13.40
C ILE A 470 -2.97 -8.91 14.29
N TYR A 471 -3.78 -8.76 15.36
CA TYR A 471 -4.08 -9.86 16.28
C TYR A 471 -4.78 -11.03 15.57
N SER A 472 -5.82 -10.74 14.78
CA SER A 472 -6.58 -11.75 14.06
C SER A 472 -5.72 -12.47 13.02
N SER A 473 -4.92 -11.71 12.25
CA SER A 473 -4.00 -12.26 11.24
C SER A 473 -2.93 -13.16 11.89
N MET A 474 -2.33 -12.69 12.99
CA MET A 474 -1.33 -13.46 13.73
C MET A 474 -1.92 -14.75 14.31
N LYS A 475 -3.08 -14.66 14.99
CA LYS A 475 -3.77 -15.82 15.54
C LYS A 475 -4.08 -16.86 14.46
N LYS A 476 -4.58 -16.44 13.29
CA LYS A 476 -4.92 -17.31 12.16
C LYS A 476 -3.68 -17.84 11.44
N ALA A 477 -2.61 -17.07 11.31
CA ALA A 477 -1.33 -17.54 10.75
C ALA A 477 -0.71 -18.65 11.62
N VAL A 478 -0.84 -18.53 12.95
CA VAL A 478 -0.31 -19.50 13.92
C VAL A 478 -1.20 -20.74 14.01
N ARG A 479 -2.51 -20.57 14.21
CA ARG A 479 -3.45 -21.65 14.56
C ARG A 479 -4.38 -22.06 13.42
N GLY A 480 -4.54 -21.23 12.39
CA GLY A 480 -5.49 -21.44 11.30
C GLY A 480 -5.02 -22.47 10.26
N LYS A 481 -5.98 -22.96 9.46
CA LYS A 481 -5.70 -23.87 8.33
C LYS A 481 -5.10 -23.12 7.14
N GLU A 482 -5.56 -21.88 6.85
CA GLU A 482 -5.12 -21.04 5.72
C GLU A 482 -4.00 -20.08 6.15
N LYS A 483 -2.82 -20.65 6.41
CA LYS A 483 -1.65 -19.91 6.90
C LYS A 483 -1.13 -18.86 5.91
N THR A 484 -1.16 -19.14 4.59
CA THR A 484 -0.63 -18.25 3.56
C THR A 484 -1.44 -16.95 3.43
N GLY A 485 -2.77 -17.03 3.44
CA GLY A 485 -3.65 -15.84 3.40
C GLY A 485 -3.51 -14.99 4.65
N SER A 486 -3.45 -15.63 5.82
CA SER A 486 -3.27 -14.93 7.09
C SER A 486 -1.90 -14.27 7.22
N LEU A 487 -0.83 -14.94 6.77
CA LEU A 487 0.51 -14.33 6.70
C LEU A 487 0.55 -13.16 5.71
N CYS A 488 -0.08 -13.30 4.54
CA CYS A 488 -0.21 -12.22 3.57
C CYS A 488 -0.84 -10.97 4.21
N CYS A 489 -2.00 -11.13 4.85
CA CYS A 489 -2.67 -10.04 5.55
C CYS A 489 -1.77 -9.42 6.63
N LEU A 490 -1.15 -10.24 7.48
CA LEU A 490 -0.29 -9.79 8.56
C LEU A 490 0.86 -8.92 8.06
N LEU A 491 1.60 -9.38 7.04
CA LEU A 491 2.77 -8.66 6.54
C LEU A 491 2.40 -7.33 5.87
N PHE A 492 1.33 -7.31 5.05
CA PHE A 492 0.86 -6.07 4.44
C PHE A 492 0.37 -5.06 5.49
N ILE A 493 -0.37 -5.49 6.51
CA ILE A 493 -0.88 -4.60 7.56
C ILE A 493 0.25 -4.07 8.45
N ILE A 494 1.23 -4.91 8.82
CA ILE A 494 2.40 -4.46 9.60
C ILE A 494 3.21 -3.46 8.78
N TYR A 495 3.50 -3.76 7.52
CA TYR A 495 4.23 -2.86 6.64
C TYR A 495 3.52 -1.51 6.51
N PHE A 496 2.22 -1.52 6.24
CA PHE A 496 1.39 -0.32 6.16
C PHE A 496 1.43 0.50 7.45
N ALA A 497 1.28 -0.16 8.61
CA ALA A 497 1.29 0.51 9.90
C ALA A 497 2.66 1.16 10.21
N ILE A 498 3.76 0.43 10.00
CA ILE A 498 5.11 0.95 10.28
C ILE A 498 5.51 2.03 9.28
N PHE A 499 5.23 1.83 7.98
CA PHE A 499 5.50 2.85 6.97
C PHE A 499 4.71 4.13 7.24
N GLY A 500 3.45 4.00 7.62
CA GLY A 500 2.59 5.11 7.97
C GLY A 500 2.96 5.87 9.25
N LEU A 501 3.81 5.29 10.15
CA LEU A 501 4.39 6.02 11.27
C LEU A 501 5.36 7.14 10.85
N PHE A 502 5.93 7.03 9.65
CA PHE A 502 6.95 7.95 9.17
C PHE A 502 6.59 8.64 7.85
N GLU A 503 5.44 8.30 7.26
CA GLU A 503 4.96 8.88 6.00
C GLU A 503 3.45 9.10 6.05
N ALA A 504 2.98 10.08 5.27
CA ALA A 504 1.57 10.35 5.11
C ALA A 504 0.96 9.36 4.09
N THR A 505 0.66 8.15 4.52
CA THR A 505 0.10 7.09 3.65
C THR A 505 -1.42 7.07 3.59
N TRP A 506 -2.09 7.95 4.34
CA TRP A 506 -3.55 8.03 4.38
C TRP A 506 -4.09 8.90 3.25
N TYR A 507 -3.96 8.38 2.03
CA TYR A 507 -4.52 9.02 0.84
C TYR A 507 -5.26 7.99 0.00
N PRO A 508 -6.45 8.31 -0.53
CA PRO A 508 -7.37 7.33 -1.12
C PRO A 508 -6.84 6.61 -2.36
N GLY A 509 -5.84 7.19 -3.03
CA GLY A 509 -5.23 6.57 -4.21
C GLY A 509 -3.97 5.76 -3.93
N GLN A 510 -3.46 5.73 -2.70
CA GLN A 510 -2.25 4.97 -2.41
C GLN A 510 -2.52 3.47 -2.38
N ILE A 511 -1.71 2.72 -3.13
CA ILE A 511 -1.83 1.27 -3.22
C ILE A 511 -1.67 0.58 -1.85
N VAL A 512 -0.82 1.13 -0.98
CA VAL A 512 -0.61 0.56 0.36
C VAL A 512 -1.87 0.68 1.23
N LEU A 513 -2.61 1.78 1.13
CA LEU A 513 -3.90 1.96 1.80
C LEU A 513 -4.97 1.03 1.18
N LEU A 514 -5.03 0.98 -0.15
CA LEU A 514 -5.94 0.10 -0.87
C LEU A 514 -5.72 -1.37 -0.47
N LEU A 515 -4.47 -1.83 -0.42
CA LEU A 515 -4.12 -3.18 0.01
C LEU A 515 -4.47 -3.42 1.48
N ALA A 516 -4.29 -2.42 2.37
CA ALA A 516 -4.67 -2.55 3.77
C ALA A 516 -6.18 -2.81 3.96
N PHE A 517 -7.02 -2.25 3.09
CA PHE A 517 -8.45 -2.57 3.05
C PHE A 517 -8.78 -3.85 2.26
N PHE A 518 -7.89 -4.30 1.38
CA PHE A 518 -8.15 -5.46 0.52
C PHE A 518 -7.79 -6.80 1.19
N VAL A 519 -6.59 -6.90 1.78
CA VAL A 519 -6.04 -8.16 2.30
C VAL A 519 -6.81 -8.79 3.47
N PRO A 520 -7.59 -8.04 4.31
CA PRO A 520 -8.39 -8.67 5.36
C PRO A 520 -9.43 -9.66 4.85
N LYS A 521 -9.85 -9.56 3.58
CA LYS A 521 -10.74 -10.55 2.95
C LYS A 521 -10.18 -11.98 3.02
N PHE A 522 -8.86 -12.12 2.97
CA PHE A 522 -8.21 -13.43 3.05
C PHE A 522 -8.22 -14.06 4.47
N LEU A 523 -8.75 -13.34 5.46
CA LEU A 523 -8.95 -13.86 6.81
C LEU A 523 -10.32 -14.55 6.99
N THR A 524 -11.30 -14.30 6.13
CA THR A 524 -12.70 -14.68 6.37
C THR A 524 -13.03 -16.14 6.12
N ASP A 525 -12.20 -16.88 5.38
CA ASP A 525 -12.53 -18.23 4.90
C ASP A 525 -12.35 -19.38 5.90
N SER A 526 -11.76 -19.18 7.08
CA SER A 526 -11.41 -20.30 7.96
C SER A 526 -12.49 -20.67 8.98
N ASP A 527 -13.45 -19.79 9.21
CA ASP A 527 -14.38 -19.92 10.34
C ASP A 527 -15.75 -20.49 9.92
N ASN A 528 -16.17 -20.28 8.66
CA ASN A 528 -17.48 -20.75 8.19
C ASN A 528 -17.56 -22.29 8.04
N GLU A 529 -16.44 -22.98 7.77
CA GLU A 529 -16.45 -24.46 7.70
C GLU A 529 -16.53 -25.14 9.07
N SER A 530 -16.03 -24.51 10.14
CA SER A 530 -16.08 -25.12 11.48
C SER A 530 -17.49 -25.06 12.07
N GLU A 531 -18.25 -24.00 11.79
CA GLU A 531 -19.62 -23.89 12.26
C GLU A 531 -20.59 -24.76 11.44
N ILE A 532 -20.38 -24.86 10.11
CA ILE A 532 -21.22 -25.70 9.23
C ILE A 532 -20.97 -27.18 9.51
N ASN A 533 -19.70 -27.59 9.75
CA ASN A 533 -19.38 -28.97 10.08
C ASN A 533 -19.88 -29.36 11.48
N VAL A 534 -19.80 -28.48 12.47
CA VAL A 534 -20.37 -28.74 13.81
C VAL A 534 -21.89 -28.85 13.73
N VAL A 535 -22.57 -28.04 12.93
CA VAL A 535 -24.02 -28.13 12.75
C VAL A 535 -24.40 -29.38 11.95
N SER A 536 -23.62 -29.78 10.94
CA SER A 536 -23.87 -30.99 10.16
C SER A 536 -23.59 -32.27 10.99
N ASP A 537 -22.57 -32.24 11.83
CA ASP A 537 -22.25 -33.37 12.71
C ASP A 537 -23.30 -33.51 13.82
N VAL A 538 -23.79 -32.41 14.39
CA VAL A 538 -24.90 -32.44 15.37
C VAL A 538 -26.21 -32.86 14.72
N LEU A 539 -26.48 -32.49 13.47
CA LEU A 539 -27.68 -32.96 12.76
C LEU A 539 -27.59 -34.44 12.33
N ASN A 540 -26.39 -34.93 11.99
CA ASN A 540 -26.19 -36.34 11.65
C ASN A 540 -26.19 -37.23 12.88
N ASP A 541 -25.68 -36.77 14.02
CA ASP A 541 -25.76 -37.50 15.29
C ASP A 541 -27.21 -37.55 15.84
N GLY A 542 -28.00 -36.48 15.59
CA GLY A 542 -29.41 -36.43 15.97
C GLY A 542 -30.30 -37.46 15.23
N GLY A 543 -29.91 -37.87 14.01
CA GLY A 543 -30.61 -38.90 13.22
C GLY A 543 -30.46 -40.32 13.78
N ASN A 544 -29.38 -40.62 14.47
CA ASN A 544 -29.12 -41.93 15.03
C ASN A 544 -29.77 -42.18 16.42
N ILE A 545 -30.34 -41.14 17.03
CA ILE A 545 -31.06 -41.28 18.31
C ILE A 545 -32.52 -41.74 18.09
N ALA A 546 -33.10 -41.44 16.92
CA ALA A 546 -34.48 -41.86 16.59
C ALA A 546 -34.62 -43.33 16.17
N GLU A 547 -33.52 -44.02 15.83
CA GLU A 547 -33.54 -45.49 15.56
C GLU A 547 -33.23 -46.35 16.78
N ARG A 548 -32.97 -45.75 17.94
CA ARG A 548 -32.64 -46.47 19.18
C ARG A 548 -33.72 -46.34 20.29
N LEU A 549 -34.83 -45.69 19.99
CA LEU A 549 -36.04 -45.67 20.82
C LEU A 549 -37.19 -46.37 20.08
#